data_206d833cf0ca2c9e3d164d781f137830
#
_entry.id   206d833cf0ca2c9e3d164d781f137830
#
_cell.length_a   1.000
_cell.length_b   1.000
_cell.length_c   1.000
_cell.angle_alpha   90.00
_cell.angle_beta   90.00
_cell.angle_gamma   90.00
#
_symmetry.space_group_name_H-M   'P 1'
#
loop_
_entity.id
_entity.type
_entity.pdbx_description
1 polymer ?
#
loop_
_entity_poly.entity_id
_entity_poly.type
_entity_poly.pdbx_seq_one_letter_code
_entity_poly.pdbx_strand_id
1 'polypeptide(L)'
;VSPETDATAESDVTSESDVTSESDVTSEPDVTTETVATDAGEARVTWHHADAPRLVLAASHGAGGGIEARDLAALAAVLPAHGVTVALVEQPWRVAGKKVAPAPKTLDTGWRGVWPALTKPGLPVISGGRSAGARVACRTATELGAHAVLALSFPLHPPGKPEKSRAEELLGAGVPTLVVQGGNDPFGKPAEFPDGDHDLVEVPHADHGFAVPRRADLTQEDALRVITDAVVRWTAALGG
;
A
#
# COMPACT_ATOMS: atom_id res chain seq x y z
N VAL A 1 65.65 -59.41 -33.24
CA VAL A 1 64.69 -59.16 -34.25
C VAL A 1 63.51 -58.39 -33.60
N SER A 2 63.49 -57.09 -33.78
CA SER A 2 62.30 -56.27 -33.46
C SER A 2 61.32 -56.36 -34.57
N PRO A 3 60.03 -55.99 -34.30
CA PRO A 3 59.56 -54.83 -34.96
C PRO A 3 58.72 -53.86 -34.07
N GLU A 4 58.66 -52.68 -34.61
CA GLU A 4 57.91 -51.44 -34.27
C GLU A 4 56.45 -51.66 -34.00
N THR A 5 55.91 -50.83 -33.12
CA THR A 5 54.49 -50.53 -33.04
C THR A 5 54.25 -49.02 -32.97
N ASP A 6 53.47 -48.60 -33.92
CA ASP A 6 52.97 -47.30 -34.24
C ASP A 6 51.99 -46.80 -33.12
N ALA A 7 52.12 -45.55 -32.71
CA ALA A 7 51.23 -44.89 -31.74
C ALA A 7 50.40 -43.83 -32.43
N THR A 8 49.14 -44.11 -32.60
CA THR A 8 48.12 -43.13 -33.02
C THR A 8 47.69 -42.27 -31.84
N ALA A 9 47.82 -40.96 -31.99
CA ALA A 9 47.34 -39.98 -31.07
C ALA A 9 45.84 -39.72 -31.28
N GLU A 10 45.04 -39.92 -30.23
CA GLU A 10 43.66 -39.41 -30.12
C GLU A 10 43.65 -38.03 -29.46
N SER A 11 43.11 -37.06 -30.17
CA SER A 11 42.88 -35.70 -29.71
C SER A 11 41.56 -35.65 -28.93
N ASP A 12 41.69 -35.39 -27.64
CA ASP A 12 40.59 -35.18 -26.71
C ASP A 12 40.11 -33.72 -26.82
N VAL A 13 38.89 -33.54 -27.35
CA VAL A 13 38.21 -32.23 -27.44
C VAL A 13 37.34 -32.04 -26.18
N THR A 14 37.88 -31.36 -25.21
CA THR A 14 37.11 -30.91 -24.05
C THR A 14 36.22 -29.73 -24.45
N SER A 15 34.92 -29.99 -24.52
CA SER A 15 33.89 -28.91 -24.64
C SER A 15 33.70 -28.24 -23.27
N GLU A 16 34.20 -27.03 -23.14
CA GLU A 16 33.85 -26.14 -22.04
C GLU A 16 32.39 -25.66 -22.20
N SER A 17 31.52 -26.13 -21.36
CA SER A 17 30.18 -25.60 -21.22
C SER A 17 30.25 -24.33 -20.36
N ASP A 18 30.11 -23.19 -21.02
CA ASP A 18 29.99 -21.87 -20.41
C ASP A 18 28.66 -21.80 -19.64
N VAL A 19 28.70 -22.01 -18.33
CA VAL A 19 27.57 -21.77 -17.43
C VAL A 19 27.57 -20.29 -17.11
N THR A 20 26.83 -19.52 -17.89
CA THR A 20 26.48 -18.15 -17.52
C THR A 20 25.58 -18.18 -16.27
N SER A 21 26.16 -17.91 -15.11
CA SER A 21 25.41 -17.62 -13.91
C SER A 21 24.69 -16.30 -14.09
N GLU A 22 23.39 -16.34 -14.33
CA GLU A 22 22.52 -15.19 -14.13
C GLU A 22 22.57 -14.82 -12.65
N SER A 23 23.32 -13.78 -12.33
CA SER A 23 23.26 -13.14 -11.02
C SER A 23 21.92 -12.46 -10.90
N ASP A 24 21.06 -13.02 -10.09
CA ASP A 24 19.81 -12.41 -9.63
C ASP A 24 20.19 -11.17 -8.80
N VAL A 25 20.30 -10.02 -9.48
CA VAL A 25 20.56 -8.74 -8.83
C VAL A 25 19.24 -8.30 -8.21
N THR A 26 18.96 -8.77 -7.01
CA THR A 26 17.95 -8.16 -6.15
C THR A 26 18.48 -6.78 -5.75
N SER A 27 18.15 -5.74 -6.53
CA SER A 27 18.39 -4.36 -6.15
C SER A 27 17.66 -4.07 -4.84
N GLU A 28 18.38 -3.50 -3.86
CA GLU A 28 17.73 -3.02 -2.64
C GLU A 28 16.64 -2.01 -3.03
N PRO A 29 15.49 -2.01 -2.32
CA PRO A 29 14.40 -1.11 -2.62
C PRO A 29 14.89 0.35 -2.51
N ASP A 30 14.69 1.15 -3.57
CA ASP A 30 15.00 2.58 -3.57
C ASP A 30 14.01 3.31 -2.66
N VAL A 31 14.46 3.64 -1.45
CA VAL A 31 13.64 4.31 -0.43
C VAL A 31 14.24 5.66 -0.10
N THR A 32 13.43 6.71 -0.27
CA THR A 32 13.81 8.08 0.09
C THR A 32 12.83 8.71 1.07
N THR A 33 13.25 9.74 1.80
CA THR A 33 12.38 10.41 2.76
C THR A 33 12.52 11.92 2.60
N GLU A 34 11.39 12.62 2.61
CA GLU A 34 11.35 14.08 2.63
C GLU A 34 10.43 14.62 3.72
N THR A 35 10.73 15.83 4.21
CA THR A 35 9.87 16.58 5.12
C THR A 35 9.10 17.63 4.34
N VAL A 36 7.81 17.73 4.56
CA VAL A 36 6.91 18.67 3.87
C VAL A 36 6.25 19.57 4.90
N ALA A 37 6.47 20.88 4.77
CA ALA A 37 5.80 21.88 5.60
C ALA A 37 4.32 22.01 5.17
N THR A 38 3.42 21.99 6.17
CA THR A 38 1.98 22.19 5.95
C THR A 38 1.42 23.19 6.97
N ASP A 39 0.22 23.69 6.75
CA ASP A 39 -0.48 24.54 7.72
C ASP A 39 -0.84 23.83 9.03
N ALA A 40 -0.75 22.51 9.05
CA ALA A 40 -0.96 21.69 10.26
C ALA A 40 0.36 21.31 10.98
N GLY A 41 1.50 21.73 10.45
CA GLY A 41 2.86 21.39 10.90
C GLY A 41 3.64 20.60 9.84
N GLU A 42 4.81 20.10 10.21
CA GLU A 42 5.65 19.29 9.32
C GLU A 42 5.11 17.86 9.20
N ALA A 43 4.90 17.40 7.97
CA ALA A 43 4.65 16.00 7.62
C ALA A 43 5.94 15.34 7.12
N ARG A 44 6.00 14.02 7.15
CA ARG A 44 7.10 13.24 6.58
C ARG A 44 6.54 12.28 5.53
N VAL A 45 7.19 12.23 4.38
CA VAL A 45 6.85 11.30 3.29
C VAL A 45 8.00 10.33 3.08
N THR A 46 7.73 9.04 3.21
CA THR A 46 8.68 7.97 2.86
C THR A 46 8.26 7.36 1.54
N TRP A 47 9.11 7.50 0.54
CA TRP A 47 8.90 7.02 -0.81
C TRP A 47 9.54 5.65 -1.00
N HIS A 48 8.77 4.70 -1.50
CA HIS A 48 9.21 3.41 -2.00
C HIS A 48 9.05 3.44 -3.51
N HIS A 49 10.16 3.68 -4.21
CA HIS A 49 10.13 3.93 -5.64
C HIS A 49 9.97 2.66 -6.45
N ALA A 50 9.18 2.72 -7.52
CA ALA A 50 9.14 1.71 -8.56
C ALA A 50 10.12 2.09 -9.67
N ASP A 51 10.78 1.12 -10.32
CA ASP A 51 11.72 1.35 -11.42
C ASP A 51 11.05 1.99 -12.64
N ALA A 52 9.83 1.55 -12.96
CA ALA A 52 9.01 2.08 -14.05
C ALA A 52 7.63 2.50 -13.53
N PRO A 53 7.51 3.61 -12.81
CA PRO A 53 6.28 3.99 -12.15
C PRO A 53 5.24 4.48 -13.16
N ARG A 54 4.00 3.99 -13.01
CA ARG A 54 2.81 4.44 -13.75
C ARG A 54 1.77 5.12 -12.86
N LEU A 55 1.83 4.88 -11.55
CA LEU A 55 0.95 5.42 -10.53
C LEU A 55 1.74 5.74 -9.26
N VAL A 56 1.20 6.65 -8.45
CA VAL A 56 1.63 6.86 -7.06
C VAL A 56 0.48 6.43 -6.13
N LEU A 57 0.74 5.57 -5.17
CA LEU A 57 -0.13 5.36 -4.02
C LEU A 57 0.38 6.21 -2.87
N ALA A 58 -0.33 7.28 -2.54
CA ALA A 58 -0.09 8.05 -1.33
C ALA A 58 -0.97 7.52 -0.20
N ALA A 59 -0.38 6.99 0.86
CA ALA A 59 -1.11 6.35 1.94
C ALA A 59 -0.72 6.89 3.31
N SER A 60 -1.73 7.29 4.10
CA SER A 60 -1.57 7.80 5.46
C SER A 60 -2.02 6.78 6.50
N HIS A 61 -1.48 6.91 7.71
CA HIS A 61 -1.73 6.00 8.83
C HIS A 61 -3.02 6.31 9.60
N GLY A 62 -3.42 5.38 10.48
CA GLY A 62 -4.53 5.54 11.41
C GLY A 62 -4.17 6.37 12.66
N ALA A 63 -5.19 6.63 13.50
CA ALA A 63 -5.01 7.41 14.73
C ALA A 63 -4.19 6.69 15.82
N GLY A 64 -4.14 5.36 15.80
CA GLY A 64 -3.46 4.53 16.81
C GLY A 64 -2.09 3.99 16.41
N GLY A 65 -1.55 4.34 15.23
CA GLY A 65 -0.29 3.80 14.70
C GLY A 65 0.43 4.79 13.80
N GLY A 66 1.48 4.33 13.13
CA GLY A 66 2.25 5.07 12.15
C GLY A 66 2.29 4.33 10.80
N ILE A 67 3.23 4.72 9.95
CA ILE A 67 3.43 4.13 8.63
C ILE A 67 3.97 2.69 8.69
N GLU A 68 4.46 2.25 9.85
CA GLU A 68 4.91 0.89 10.15
C GLU A 68 3.75 -0.12 10.29
N ALA A 69 2.51 0.30 10.14
CA ALA A 69 1.35 -0.58 10.18
C ALA A 69 1.50 -1.69 9.11
N ARG A 70 1.19 -2.93 9.50
CA ARG A 70 1.49 -4.15 8.72
C ARG A 70 0.95 -4.13 7.29
N ASP A 71 -0.22 -3.57 7.10
CA ASP A 71 -0.89 -3.39 5.82
C ASP A 71 -0.16 -2.37 4.94
N LEU A 72 0.22 -1.21 5.49
CA LEU A 72 0.98 -0.18 4.79
C LEU A 72 2.38 -0.68 4.42
N ALA A 73 3.05 -1.37 5.36
CA ALA A 73 4.38 -1.95 5.12
C ALA A 73 4.33 -3.04 4.04
N ALA A 74 3.30 -3.90 4.04
CA ALA A 74 3.12 -4.93 3.02
C ALA A 74 2.89 -4.32 1.62
N LEU A 75 2.08 -3.27 1.51
CA LEU A 75 1.87 -2.56 0.24
C LEU A 75 3.15 -1.88 -0.25
N ALA A 76 3.91 -1.24 0.64
CA ALA A 76 5.18 -0.61 0.30
C ALA A 76 6.25 -1.60 -0.17
N ALA A 77 6.20 -2.85 0.32
CA ALA A 77 7.11 -3.90 -0.10
C ALA A 77 6.74 -4.53 -1.45
N VAL A 78 5.44 -4.59 -1.80
CA VAL A 78 4.95 -5.34 -2.97
C VAL A 78 4.73 -4.44 -4.18
N LEU A 79 4.09 -3.29 -4.00
CA LEU A 79 3.59 -2.48 -5.11
C LEU A 79 4.66 -1.88 -6.04
N PRO A 80 5.90 -1.55 -5.58
CA PRO A 80 6.93 -1.06 -6.48
C PRO A 80 7.26 -2.01 -7.63
N ALA A 81 7.29 -3.32 -7.38
CA ALA A 81 7.48 -4.33 -8.41
C ALA A 81 6.33 -4.40 -9.45
N HIS A 82 5.18 -3.76 -9.14
CA HIS A 82 4.02 -3.66 -10.03
C HIS A 82 3.84 -2.26 -10.66
N GLY A 83 4.90 -1.45 -10.68
CA GLY A 83 4.89 -0.11 -11.29
C GLY A 83 4.09 0.93 -10.51
N VAL A 84 3.93 0.76 -9.19
CA VAL A 84 3.26 1.71 -8.31
C VAL A 84 4.25 2.20 -7.26
N THR A 85 4.71 3.43 -7.37
CA THR A 85 5.48 4.08 -6.32
C THR A 85 4.59 4.30 -5.09
N VAL A 86 5.06 3.92 -3.90
CA VAL A 86 4.29 4.09 -2.66
C VAL A 86 4.88 5.22 -1.83
N ALA A 87 4.06 6.23 -1.53
CA ALA A 87 4.38 7.35 -0.65
C ALA A 87 3.65 7.17 0.69
N LEU A 88 4.37 6.72 1.71
CA LEU A 88 3.83 6.60 3.07
C LEU A 88 3.95 7.92 3.80
N VAL A 89 2.81 8.48 4.22
CA VAL A 89 2.73 9.82 4.79
C VAL A 89 2.48 9.75 6.31
N GLU A 90 3.47 10.22 7.08
CA GLU A 90 3.26 10.52 8.49
C GLU A 90 2.65 11.92 8.64
N GLN A 91 1.45 11.96 9.19
CA GLN A 91 0.71 13.19 9.44
C GLN A 91 1.44 14.11 10.43
N PRO A 92 1.30 15.46 10.33
CA PRO A 92 2.02 16.43 11.16
C PRO A 92 1.92 16.18 12.66
N TRP A 93 0.77 15.77 13.18
CA TRP A 93 0.60 15.47 14.58
C TRP A 93 1.48 14.30 15.06
N ARG A 94 1.69 13.30 14.18
CA ARG A 94 2.53 12.13 14.48
C ARG A 94 4.00 12.52 14.46
N VAL A 95 4.43 13.27 13.45
CA VAL A 95 5.80 13.82 13.36
C VAL A 95 6.14 14.67 14.57
N ALA A 96 5.17 15.47 15.07
CA ALA A 96 5.29 16.25 16.30
C ALA A 96 5.25 15.41 17.59
N GLY A 97 5.22 14.08 17.52
CA GLY A 97 5.24 13.16 18.67
C GLY A 97 3.95 13.14 19.50
N LYS A 98 2.84 13.68 18.98
CA LYS A 98 1.55 13.67 19.68
C LYS A 98 0.97 12.26 19.70
N LYS A 99 0.39 11.87 20.83
CA LYS A 99 -0.22 10.53 21.02
C LYS A 99 -1.67 10.44 20.55
N VAL A 100 -2.34 11.58 20.41
CA VAL A 100 -3.77 11.66 20.07
C VAL A 100 -3.92 12.39 18.74
N ALA A 101 -4.62 11.76 17.81
CA ALA A 101 -4.94 12.38 16.55
C ALA A 101 -5.83 13.62 16.74
N PRO A 102 -5.59 14.71 16.01
CA PRO A 102 -6.41 15.91 16.08
C PRO A 102 -7.78 15.69 15.42
N ALA A 103 -8.62 16.73 15.47
CA ALA A 103 -9.92 16.73 14.80
C ALA A 103 -9.79 16.44 13.30
N PRO A 104 -10.80 15.84 12.67
CA PRO A 104 -10.79 15.49 11.23
C PRO A 104 -10.34 16.65 10.31
N LYS A 105 -10.82 17.85 10.55
CA LYS A 105 -10.44 19.05 9.79
C LYS A 105 -8.94 19.33 9.80
N THR A 106 -8.26 19.10 10.92
CA THR A 106 -6.80 19.28 11.02
C THR A 106 -6.05 18.20 10.24
N LEU A 107 -6.55 16.96 10.26
CA LEU A 107 -6.00 15.88 9.43
C LEU A 107 -6.12 16.20 7.94
N ASP A 108 -7.28 16.71 7.53
CA ASP A 108 -7.51 17.11 6.13
C ASP A 108 -6.59 18.28 5.72
N THR A 109 -6.37 19.26 6.63
CA THR A 109 -5.42 20.37 6.40
C THR A 109 -4.00 19.84 6.18
N GLY A 110 -3.53 18.92 7.01
CA GLY A 110 -2.22 18.28 6.85
C GLY A 110 -2.10 17.54 5.51
N TRP A 111 -3.13 16.79 5.13
CA TRP A 111 -3.16 16.04 3.88
C TRP A 111 -3.14 16.97 2.66
N ARG A 112 -3.95 18.04 2.65
CA ARG A 112 -3.90 19.06 1.58
C ARG A 112 -2.53 19.68 1.43
N GLY A 113 -1.86 19.96 2.54
CA GLY A 113 -0.51 20.53 2.54
C GLY A 113 0.55 19.61 1.97
N VAL A 114 0.40 18.30 2.11
CA VAL A 114 1.33 17.32 1.53
C VAL A 114 1.05 17.06 0.05
N TRP A 115 -0.18 17.24 -0.42
CA TRP A 115 -0.61 16.85 -1.75
C TRP A 115 0.24 17.39 -2.90
N PRO A 116 0.72 18.66 -2.90
CA PRO A 116 1.63 19.16 -3.93
C PRO A 116 2.95 18.38 -4.05
N ALA A 117 3.46 17.83 -2.95
CA ALA A 117 4.66 16.99 -2.99
C ALA A 117 4.35 15.62 -3.63
N LEU A 118 3.17 15.05 -3.33
CA LEU A 118 2.74 13.76 -3.86
C LEU A 118 2.49 13.78 -5.37
N THR A 119 2.15 14.94 -5.94
CA THR A 119 1.90 15.12 -7.37
C THR A 119 3.15 15.51 -8.17
N LYS A 120 4.29 15.83 -7.53
CA LYS A 120 5.55 16.19 -8.21
C LYS A 120 6.01 15.19 -9.27
N PRO A 121 5.85 13.86 -9.10
CA PRO A 121 6.25 12.92 -10.14
C PRO A 121 5.47 13.04 -11.46
N GLY A 122 4.37 13.81 -11.49
CA GLY A 122 3.54 13.98 -12.70
C GLY A 122 2.73 12.74 -13.07
N LEU A 123 2.58 11.81 -12.17
CA LEU A 123 1.80 10.56 -12.33
C LEU A 123 0.43 10.69 -11.67
N PRO A 124 -0.58 9.90 -12.10
CA PRO A 124 -1.84 9.81 -11.40
C PRO A 124 -1.62 9.35 -9.95
N VAL A 125 -2.27 10.03 -8.98
CA VAL A 125 -2.10 9.75 -7.55
C VAL A 125 -3.36 9.10 -6.98
N ILE A 126 -3.22 7.92 -6.42
CA ILE A 126 -4.23 7.26 -5.59
C ILE A 126 -4.11 7.83 -4.19
N SER A 127 -5.18 8.48 -3.70
CA SER A 127 -5.29 8.93 -2.31
C SER A 127 -5.68 7.75 -1.43
N GLY A 128 -4.88 7.43 -0.42
CA GLY A 128 -5.13 6.25 0.38
C GLY A 128 -4.80 6.41 1.85
N GLY A 129 -5.12 5.38 2.58
CA GLY A 129 -4.71 5.29 3.96
C GLY A 129 -5.54 4.30 4.75
N ARG A 130 -5.17 4.19 6.02
CA ARG A 130 -5.75 3.27 6.97
C ARG A 130 -6.57 4.01 8.02
N SER A 131 -7.78 3.52 8.32
CA SER A 131 -8.63 4.04 9.40
C SER A 131 -8.86 5.56 9.28
N ALA A 132 -8.27 6.38 10.15
CA ALA A 132 -8.35 7.84 10.04
C ALA A 132 -7.81 8.36 8.71
N GLY A 133 -6.73 7.77 8.19
CA GLY A 133 -6.17 8.09 6.87
C GLY A 133 -7.12 7.76 5.73
N ALA A 134 -7.83 6.63 5.79
CA ALA A 134 -8.85 6.27 4.80
C ALA A 134 -9.98 7.31 4.73
N ARG A 135 -10.43 7.80 5.89
CA ARG A 135 -11.44 8.87 5.96
C ARG A 135 -10.96 10.19 5.35
N VAL A 136 -9.69 10.55 5.63
CA VAL A 136 -9.06 11.74 5.01
C VAL A 136 -9.04 11.59 3.50
N ALA A 137 -8.58 10.44 3.00
CA ALA A 137 -8.52 10.14 1.58
C ALA A 137 -9.90 10.31 0.91
N CYS A 138 -10.95 9.70 1.47
CA CYS A 138 -12.32 9.84 0.94
C CYS A 138 -12.81 11.29 0.93
N ARG A 139 -12.65 12.03 2.04
CA ARG A 139 -13.18 13.40 2.13
C ARG A 139 -12.49 14.41 1.22
N THR A 140 -11.25 14.15 0.83
CA THR A 140 -10.42 15.12 0.08
C THR A 140 -10.19 14.74 -1.37
N ALA A 141 -10.59 13.52 -1.78
CA ALA A 141 -10.25 12.96 -3.09
C ALA A 141 -10.64 13.86 -4.27
N THR A 142 -11.92 14.22 -4.36
CA THR A 142 -12.43 15.05 -5.46
C THR A 142 -11.78 16.44 -5.48
N GLU A 143 -11.66 17.09 -4.32
CA GLU A 143 -11.03 18.42 -4.19
C GLU A 143 -9.58 18.43 -4.65
N LEU A 144 -8.83 17.38 -4.32
CA LEU A 144 -7.41 17.27 -4.64
C LEU A 144 -7.13 16.69 -6.03
N GLY A 145 -8.17 16.31 -6.77
CA GLY A 145 -8.01 15.65 -8.07
C GLY A 145 -7.34 14.30 -7.98
N ALA A 146 -7.60 13.55 -6.90
CA ALA A 146 -7.11 12.18 -6.77
C ALA A 146 -7.64 11.31 -7.91
N HIS A 147 -6.78 10.45 -8.45
CA HIS A 147 -7.16 9.53 -9.52
C HIS A 147 -8.12 8.44 -9.02
N ALA A 148 -7.90 7.98 -7.78
CA ALA A 148 -8.73 6.97 -7.13
C ALA A 148 -8.51 7.03 -5.60
N VAL A 149 -9.28 6.26 -4.83
CA VAL A 149 -9.15 6.12 -3.37
C VAL A 149 -8.89 4.67 -2.97
N LEU A 150 -7.89 4.44 -2.11
CA LEU A 150 -7.70 3.18 -1.40
C LEU A 150 -8.03 3.37 0.09
N ALA A 151 -9.12 2.76 0.55
CA ALA A 151 -9.59 2.84 1.92
C ALA A 151 -9.32 1.51 2.68
N LEU A 152 -8.27 1.47 3.48
CA LEU A 152 -7.93 0.31 4.32
C LEU A 152 -8.57 0.43 5.69
N SER A 153 -9.29 -0.61 6.14
CA SER A 153 -10.02 -0.61 7.41
C SER A 153 -10.80 0.68 7.62
N PHE A 154 -11.69 1.00 6.67
CA PHE A 154 -12.50 2.22 6.78
C PHE A 154 -13.41 2.13 8.01
N PRO A 155 -13.32 3.08 8.96
CA PRO A 155 -14.10 3.00 10.19
C PRO A 155 -15.53 3.52 9.95
N LEU A 156 -16.38 2.66 9.40
CA LEU A 156 -17.76 2.97 9.00
C LEU A 156 -18.56 3.61 10.14
N HIS A 157 -18.33 3.18 11.37
CA HIS A 157 -18.90 3.76 12.59
C HIS A 157 -17.97 3.52 13.79
N PRO A 158 -18.14 4.21 14.94
CA PRO A 158 -17.48 3.82 16.17
C PRO A 158 -17.99 2.45 16.65
N PRO A 159 -17.15 1.64 17.32
CA PRO A 159 -17.56 0.33 17.83
C PRO A 159 -18.85 0.41 18.67
N GLY A 160 -19.83 -0.44 18.34
CA GLY A 160 -21.11 -0.49 19.04
C GLY A 160 -22.03 0.71 18.84
N LYS A 161 -21.76 1.58 17.85
CA LYS A 161 -22.56 2.78 17.56
C LYS A 161 -22.84 2.91 16.06
N PRO A 162 -23.56 1.95 15.45
CA PRO A 162 -23.86 1.97 14.00
C PRO A 162 -24.66 3.20 13.58
N GLU A 163 -25.44 3.79 14.47
CA GLU A 163 -26.18 5.02 14.23
C GLU A 163 -25.29 6.25 13.95
N LYS A 164 -23.97 6.16 14.30
CA LYS A 164 -22.96 7.19 13.99
C LYS A 164 -22.20 6.85 12.73
N SER A 165 -22.91 6.46 11.69
CA SER A 165 -22.33 6.07 10.41
C SER A 165 -21.53 7.21 9.78
N ARG A 166 -20.45 6.83 9.08
CA ARG A 166 -19.60 7.71 8.27
C ARG A 166 -19.67 7.32 6.78
N ALA A 167 -20.72 6.60 6.41
CA ALA A 167 -20.94 6.16 5.04
C ALA A 167 -20.91 7.32 4.04
N GLU A 168 -21.40 8.50 4.42
CA GLU A 168 -21.37 9.69 3.57
C GLU A 168 -19.95 10.12 3.17
N GLU A 169 -18.95 9.90 4.04
CA GLU A 169 -17.55 10.21 3.70
C GLU A 169 -17.02 9.26 2.62
N LEU A 170 -17.38 7.97 2.68
CA LEU A 170 -17.01 6.97 1.68
C LEU A 170 -17.73 7.20 0.35
N LEU A 171 -19.05 7.34 0.40
CA LEU A 171 -19.90 7.53 -0.79
C LEU A 171 -19.60 8.87 -1.48
N GLY A 172 -19.11 9.86 -0.72
CA GLY A 172 -18.72 11.17 -1.22
C GLY A 172 -17.32 11.24 -1.85
N ALA A 173 -16.57 10.15 -1.92
CA ALA A 173 -15.21 10.15 -2.50
C ALA A 173 -15.19 10.61 -3.97
N GLY A 174 -16.22 10.28 -4.76
CA GLY A 174 -16.45 10.81 -6.12
C GLY A 174 -15.42 10.34 -7.17
N VAL A 175 -14.62 9.34 -6.86
CA VAL A 175 -13.62 8.72 -7.73
C VAL A 175 -13.64 7.20 -7.53
N PRO A 176 -13.07 6.39 -8.45
CA PRO A 176 -12.97 4.93 -8.25
C PRO A 176 -12.38 4.62 -6.88
N THR A 177 -13.06 3.77 -6.11
CA THR A 177 -12.69 3.52 -4.71
C THR A 177 -12.62 2.02 -4.43
N LEU A 178 -11.51 1.57 -3.85
CA LEU A 178 -11.37 0.23 -3.29
C LEU A 178 -11.37 0.32 -1.76
N VAL A 179 -12.29 -0.41 -1.14
CA VAL A 179 -12.29 -0.66 0.32
C VAL A 179 -11.73 -2.04 0.58
N VAL A 180 -10.74 -2.14 1.45
CA VAL A 180 -10.27 -3.42 1.98
C VAL A 180 -10.57 -3.46 3.47
N GLN A 181 -11.41 -4.41 3.88
CA GLN A 181 -12.01 -4.41 5.22
C GLN A 181 -11.83 -5.74 5.93
N GLY A 182 -11.50 -5.70 7.22
CA GLY A 182 -11.43 -6.89 8.05
C GLY A 182 -12.82 -7.50 8.34
N GLY A 183 -12.96 -8.83 8.16
CA GLY A 183 -14.23 -9.54 8.39
C GLY A 183 -14.74 -9.45 9.84
N ASN A 184 -13.84 -9.18 10.80
CA ASN A 184 -14.16 -8.98 12.22
C ASN A 184 -13.88 -7.56 12.72
N ASP A 185 -13.84 -6.57 11.82
CA ASP A 185 -13.59 -5.19 12.19
C ASP A 185 -14.76 -4.62 13.03
N PRO A 186 -14.52 -4.21 14.30
CA PRO A 186 -15.59 -3.66 15.14
C PRO A 186 -16.02 -2.24 14.72
N PHE A 187 -15.31 -1.59 13.80
CA PHE A 187 -15.67 -0.29 13.23
C PHE A 187 -16.56 -0.40 11.99
N GLY A 188 -17.00 -1.59 11.64
CA GLY A 188 -17.86 -1.94 10.51
C GLY A 188 -17.33 -3.17 9.79
N LYS A 189 -18.14 -4.24 9.77
CA LYS A 189 -17.84 -5.45 8.98
C LYS A 189 -18.21 -5.23 7.52
N PRO A 190 -17.65 -6.01 6.58
CA PRO A 190 -17.96 -5.89 5.15
C PRO A 190 -19.47 -5.86 4.85
N ALA A 191 -20.27 -6.69 5.51
CA ALA A 191 -21.71 -6.77 5.32
C ALA A 191 -22.51 -5.53 5.82
N GLU A 192 -21.87 -4.62 6.54
CA GLU A 192 -22.48 -3.39 7.06
C GLU A 192 -22.27 -2.19 6.13
N PHE A 193 -21.41 -2.35 5.10
CA PHE A 193 -21.15 -1.28 4.14
C PHE A 193 -22.35 -1.05 3.23
N PRO A 194 -22.66 0.21 2.91
CA PRO A 194 -23.76 0.54 2.01
C PRO A 194 -23.43 0.14 0.58
N ASP A 195 -24.45 -0.11 -0.22
CA ASP A 195 -24.30 -0.17 -1.68
C ASP A 195 -23.77 1.17 -2.21
N GLY A 196 -22.86 1.13 -3.19
CA GLY A 196 -22.27 2.33 -3.79
C GLY A 196 -21.26 1.99 -4.89
N ASP A 197 -20.69 3.02 -5.51
CA ASP A 197 -19.69 2.89 -6.58
C ASP A 197 -18.28 2.65 -6.00
N HIS A 198 -18.16 1.65 -5.12
CA HIS A 198 -16.88 1.21 -4.57
C HIS A 198 -16.76 -0.31 -4.60
N ASP A 199 -15.56 -0.78 -4.88
CA ASP A 199 -15.21 -2.18 -4.70
C ASP A 199 -14.96 -2.46 -3.22
N LEU A 200 -15.38 -3.63 -2.75
CA LEU A 200 -15.18 -4.05 -1.36
C LEU A 200 -14.51 -5.44 -1.33
N VAL A 201 -13.38 -5.53 -0.68
CA VAL A 201 -12.65 -6.79 -0.45
C VAL A 201 -12.59 -7.09 1.04
N GLU A 202 -13.11 -8.25 1.41
CA GLU A 202 -13.01 -8.77 2.77
C GLU A 202 -11.66 -9.46 3.00
N VAL A 203 -11.03 -9.16 4.15
CA VAL A 203 -9.95 -9.96 4.71
C VAL A 203 -10.54 -10.84 5.81
N PRO A 204 -10.75 -12.15 5.56
CA PRO A 204 -11.46 -13.03 6.50
C PRO A 204 -10.80 -13.04 7.87
N HIS A 205 -11.61 -13.10 8.92
CA HIS A 205 -11.18 -13.16 10.34
C HIS A 205 -10.37 -11.97 10.86
N ALA A 206 -9.92 -11.06 9.99
CA ALA A 206 -9.08 -9.92 10.38
C ALA A 206 -9.86 -8.87 11.18
N ASP A 207 -9.22 -8.28 12.17
CA ASP A 207 -9.72 -7.15 12.95
C ASP A 207 -9.41 -5.80 12.25
N HIS A 208 -9.69 -4.68 12.95
CA HIS A 208 -9.39 -3.33 12.47
C HIS A 208 -7.90 -3.06 12.18
N GLY A 209 -7.01 -3.86 12.74
CA GLY A 209 -5.56 -3.83 12.51
C GLY A 209 -5.09 -4.83 11.47
N PHE A 210 -6.01 -5.51 10.79
CA PHE A 210 -5.74 -6.69 9.98
C PHE A 210 -4.98 -7.79 10.73
N ALA A 211 -5.13 -7.85 12.06
CA ALA A 211 -4.64 -8.97 12.84
C ALA A 211 -5.61 -10.15 12.74
N VAL A 212 -5.04 -11.34 12.54
CA VAL A 212 -5.80 -12.58 12.44
C VAL A 212 -5.57 -13.41 13.71
N PRO A 213 -6.65 -13.96 14.33
CA PRO A 213 -6.50 -14.85 15.48
C PRO A 213 -5.66 -16.09 15.14
N ARG A 214 -4.78 -16.52 16.06
CA ARG A 214 -3.88 -17.68 15.85
C ARG A 214 -4.61 -18.99 15.51
N ARG A 215 -5.88 -19.12 15.89
CA ARG A 215 -6.73 -20.29 15.65
C ARG A 215 -7.60 -20.20 14.40
N ALA A 216 -7.49 -19.09 13.64
CA ALA A 216 -8.17 -19.00 12.37
C ALA A 216 -7.52 -19.95 11.34
N ASP A 217 -8.27 -20.33 10.35
CA ASP A 217 -7.81 -21.12 9.20
C ASP A 217 -7.05 -20.30 8.16
N LEU A 218 -6.90 -18.99 8.41
CA LEU A 218 -6.11 -18.05 7.63
C LEU A 218 -4.90 -17.57 8.46
N THR A 219 -3.70 -17.61 7.89
CA THR A 219 -2.50 -17.08 8.56
C THR A 219 -2.42 -15.56 8.44
N GLN A 220 -1.57 -14.91 9.26
CA GLN A 220 -1.33 -13.48 9.16
C GLN A 220 -0.71 -13.11 7.81
N GLU A 221 0.15 -13.95 7.27
CA GLU A 221 0.78 -13.76 5.96
C GLU A 221 -0.25 -13.85 4.84
N ASP A 222 -1.15 -14.85 4.89
CA ASP A 222 -2.23 -14.97 3.91
C ASP A 222 -3.18 -13.77 3.95
N ALA A 223 -3.48 -13.24 5.13
CA ALA A 223 -4.29 -12.03 5.27
C ALA A 223 -3.63 -10.81 4.60
N LEU A 224 -2.31 -10.64 4.77
CA LEU A 224 -1.58 -9.58 4.08
C LEU A 224 -1.53 -9.81 2.57
N ARG A 225 -1.43 -11.06 2.13
CA ARG A 225 -1.48 -11.42 0.70
C ARG A 225 -2.85 -11.10 0.09
N VAL A 226 -3.94 -11.34 0.79
CA VAL A 226 -5.29 -10.91 0.34
C VAL A 226 -5.31 -9.40 0.07
N ILE A 227 -4.73 -8.59 0.96
CA ILE A 227 -4.66 -7.13 0.82
C ILE A 227 -3.81 -6.76 -0.41
N THR A 228 -2.57 -7.25 -0.48
CA THR A 228 -1.64 -6.88 -1.54
C THR A 228 -2.14 -7.32 -2.91
N ASP A 229 -2.66 -8.55 -3.04
CA ASP A 229 -3.20 -9.07 -4.31
C ASP A 229 -4.43 -8.29 -4.77
N ALA A 230 -5.31 -7.88 -3.85
CA ALA A 230 -6.46 -7.06 -4.18
C ALA A 230 -6.02 -5.69 -4.73
N VAL A 231 -5.06 -5.04 -4.07
CA VAL A 231 -4.57 -3.72 -4.49
C VAL A 231 -3.78 -3.82 -5.79
N VAL A 232 -2.95 -4.85 -5.99
CA VAL A 232 -2.23 -5.09 -7.26
C VAL A 232 -3.21 -5.24 -8.43
N ARG A 233 -4.23 -6.10 -8.30
CA ARG A 233 -5.24 -6.28 -9.35
C ARG A 233 -6.01 -5.00 -9.64
N TRP A 234 -6.43 -4.30 -8.60
CA TRP A 234 -7.18 -3.06 -8.74
C TRP A 234 -6.36 -1.94 -9.39
N THR A 235 -5.12 -1.74 -8.96
CA THR A 235 -4.23 -0.73 -9.57
C THR A 235 -3.85 -1.07 -11.01
N ALA A 236 -3.81 -2.35 -11.38
CA ALA A 236 -3.62 -2.76 -12.77
C ALA A 236 -4.80 -2.33 -13.66
N ALA A 237 -6.03 -2.40 -13.14
CA ALA A 237 -7.23 -1.98 -13.88
C ALA A 237 -7.35 -0.44 -14.00
N LEU A 238 -6.79 0.34 -13.07
CA LEU A 238 -6.81 1.81 -13.13
C LEU A 238 -5.85 2.40 -14.18
N GLY A 239 -4.89 1.65 -14.66
CA GLY A 239 -3.87 2.11 -15.62
C GLY A 239 -4.15 1.72 -17.07
N GLY A 240 -5.35 1.20 -17.37
CA GLY A 240 -5.78 0.78 -18.70
C GLY A 240 -6.47 1.90 -19.48
#